data_2711ac4c47c09e5120ab5f7b71567084
#
_entry.id   2711ac4c47c09e5120ab5f7b71567084
#
_cell.length_a   1.000
_cell.length_b   1.000
_cell.length_c   1.000
_cell.angle_alpha   90.00
_cell.angle_beta   90.00
_cell.angle_gamma   90.00
#
_symmetry.space_group_name_H-M   'P 1'
#
loop_
_entity.id
_entity.type
_entity.pdbx_description
1 polymer ?
#
loop_
_entity_poly.entity_id
_entity_poly.type
_entity_poly.pdbx_seq_one_letter_code
_entity_poly.pdbx_strand_id
1 'polypeptide(L)'
;MKPKELEFCNKNGVKLTEIKVGYDGIVIANSKKGILLKISKSDLGKALTAKIPQNGKWIDNPYKNWNEINPSLPNLPIRVYGPPTTSGTRASFVELVNQKGYCAKDKDAKAASLGRGDKKGKKCRAMRTDGAFIEAGEQDNLIVQKLNEDPNAYGIFGFSYLDQNSDTLQGAEISNTAPTFENIASNNYSVSRALYIYVKHQHIGVIPGLKKFLENWKLNWSEDGILSDAGMIPMSETEREKYAKAIEELPVLTADILK
;
A
#
# COMPACT_ATOMS: atom_id res chain seq x y z
N MET A 1 8.37 -10.78 -2.97
CA MET A 1 9.72 -10.62 -3.58
C MET A 1 9.57 -10.27 -5.06
N LYS A 2 10.52 -9.56 -5.68
CA LYS A 2 10.53 -9.30 -7.12
C LYS A 2 11.41 -10.33 -7.85
N PRO A 3 11.13 -10.67 -9.13
CA PRO A 3 11.91 -11.69 -9.86
C PRO A 3 13.42 -11.47 -9.84
N LYS A 4 13.88 -10.20 -9.94
CA LYS A 4 15.31 -9.87 -9.87
C LYS A 4 15.95 -10.14 -8.49
N GLU A 5 15.16 -10.01 -7.42
CA GLU A 5 15.62 -10.28 -6.06
C GLU A 5 15.79 -11.80 -5.86
N LEU A 6 14.83 -12.59 -6.39
CA LEU A 6 14.94 -14.05 -6.40
C LEU A 6 16.14 -14.52 -7.23
N GLU A 7 16.34 -13.93 -8.42
CA GLU A 7 17.50 -14.22 -9.26
C GLU A 7 18.82 -13.94 -8.53
N PHE A 8 18.89 -12.81 -7.82
CA PHE A 8 20.06 -12.48 -7.00
C PHE A 8 20.28 -13.49 -5.87
N CYS A 9 19.21 -13.90 -5.16
CA CYS A 9 19.30 -14.95 -4.14
C CYS A 9 19.84 -16.25 -4.72
N ASN A 10 19.27 -16.70 -5.86
CA ASN A 10 19.67 -17.93 -6.51
C ASN A 10 21.14 -17.91 -6.97
N LYS A 11 21.61 -16.79 -7.55
CA LYS A 11 23.03 -16.62 -7.93
C LYS A 11 23.99 -16.71 -6.75
N ASN A 12 23.53 -16.35 -5.55
CA ASN A 12 24.31 -16.45 -4.32
C ASN A 12 24.04 -17.76 -3.54
N GLY A 13 23.41 -18.77 -4.17
CA GLY A 13 23.13 -20.06 -3.56
C GLY A 13 22.07 -20.01 -2.45
N VAL A 14 21.32 -18.92 -2.34
CA VAL A 14 20.29 -18.75 -1.31
C VAL A 14 18.95 -19.28 -1.81
N LYS A 15 18.48 -20.37 -1.22
CA LYS A 15 17.15 -20.94 -1.43
C LYS A 15 16.16 -20.39 -0.41
N LEU A 16 14.94 -20.06 -0.87
CA LEU A 16 13.90 -19.44 -0.06
C LEU A 16 12.58 -20.21 -0.16
N THR A 17 11.79 -20.20 0.91
CA THR A 17 10.34 -20.47 0.86
C THR A 17 9.60 -19.15 1.05
N GLU A 18 8.56 -18.93 0.25
CA GLU A 18 7.64 -17.79 0.41
C GLU A 18 6.37 -18.24 1.12
N ILE A 19 6.00 -17.56 2.18
CA ILE A 19 4.80 -17.81 2.96
C ILE A 19 4.00 -16.52 3.01
N LYS A 20 2.82 -16.49 2.36
CA LYS A 20 1.88 -15.40 2.57
C LYS A 20 1.31 -15.51 3.97
N VAL A 21 1.18 -14.39 4.67
CA VAL A 21 0.72 -14.37 6.06
C VAL A 21 -0.55 -13.57 6.27
N GLY A 22 -0.94 -12.76 5.32
CA GLY A 22 -2.13 -11.92 5.38
C GLY A 22 -2.08 -10.78 4.37
N TYR A 23 -2.92 -9.78 4.59
CA TYR A 23 -3.01 -8.57 3.77
C TYR A 23 -2.89 -7.32 4.63
N ASP A 24 -2.47 -6.25 4.00
CA ASP A 24 -2.45 -4.89 4.54
C ASP A 24 -3.17 -3.97 3.55
N GLY A 25 -4.15 -3.22 4.04
CA GLY A 25 -4.84 -2.17 3.30
C GLY A 25 -4.23 -0.81 3.62
N ILE A 26 -3.89 -0.03 2.59
CA ILE A 26 -3.48 1.35 2.76
C ILE A 26 -4.66 2.23 2.45
N VAL A 27 -5.12 2.97 3.44
CA VAL A 27 -6.32 3.80 3.31
C VAL A 27 -5.98 5.27 3.13
N ILE A 28 -6.89 5.97 2.49
CA ILE A 28 -7.00 7.42 2.56
C ILE A 28 -8.26 7.69 3.38
N ALA A 29 -8.12 8.42 4.47
CA ALA A 29 -9.23 8.66 5.38
C ALA A 29 -9.30 10.13 5.78
N ASN A 30 -10.46 10.57 6.26
CA ASN A 30 -10.68 11.87 6.87
C ASN A 30 -11.67 11.77 8.01
N SER A 31 -11.84 12.88 8.75
CA SER A 31 -12.89 12.97 9.77
C SER A 31 -14.28 12.80 9.15
N LYS A 32 -15.19 12.09 9.85
CA LYS A 32 -16.61 12.00 9.48
C LYS A 32 -17.32 13.37 9.43
N LYS A 33 -16.72 14.39 10.03
CA LYS A 33 -17.21 15.79 9.94
C LYS A 33 -16.86 16.45 8.60
N GLY A 34 -15.94 15.86 7.82
CA GLY A 34 -15.53 16.34 6.51
C GLY A 34 -16.22 15.62 5.37
N ILE A 35 -15.87 15.99 4.14
CA ILE A 35 -16.45 15.41 2.92
C ILE A 35 -15.81 14.06 2.65
N LEU A 36 -16.62 12.99 2.49
CA LEU A 36 -16.14 11.70 2.04
C LEU A 36 -15.55 11.81 0.62
N LEU A 37 -14.29 11.48 0.48
CA LEU A 37 -13.62 11.52 -0.82
C LEU A 37 -13.96 10.26 -1.63
N LYS A 38 -14.47 10.47 -2.85
CA LYS A 38 -14.66 9.43 -3.87
C LYS A 38 -13.76 9.75 -5.05
N ILE A 39 -12.68 8.98 -5.21
CA ILE A 39 -11.61 9.36 -6.13
C ILE A 39 -11.09 8.14 -6.90
N SER A 40 -10.68 8.34 -8.16
CA SER A 40 -9.96 7.30 -8.86
C SER A 40 -8.53 7.17 -8.35
N LYS A 41 -7.96 5.98 -8.45
CA LYS A 41 -6.54 5.77 -8.09
C LYS A 41 -5.60 6.62 -8.95
N SER A 42 -5.97 6.91 -10.20
CA SER A 42 -5.22 7.79 -11.09
C SER A 42 -5.24 9.24 -10.64
N ASP A 43 -6.43 9.77 -10.29
CA ASP A 43 -6.58 11.16 -9.83
C ASP A 43 -5.86 11.36 -8.49
N LEU A 44 -5.95 10.38 -7.59
CA LEU A 44 -5.23 10.43 -6.32
C LEU A 44 -3.70 10.48 -6.53
N GLY A 45 -3.17 9.64 -7.42
CA GLY A 45 -1.75 9.67 -7.77
C GLY A 45 -1.34 10.98 -8.44
N LYS A 46 -2.19 11.51 -9.34
CA LYS A 46 -1.98 12.81 -9.98
C LYS A 46 -1.96 13.96 -8.96
N ALA A 47 -2.83 13.91 -7.95
CA ALA A 47 -2.89 14.93 -6.89
C ALA A 47 -1.60 14.98 -6.06
N LEU A 48 -0.98 13.83 -5.78
CA LEU A 48 0.09 13.71 -4.78
C LEU A 48 1.50 13.55 -5.37
N THR A 49 1.65 13.32 -6.68
CA THR A 49 2.98 13.29 -7.31
C THR A 49 3.56 14.71 -7.43
N ALA A 50 4.88 14.83 -7.20
CA ALA A 50 5.58 16.12 -7.25
C ALA A 50 5.55 16.76 -8.64
N LYS A 51 5.57 15.94 -9.69
CA LYS A 51 5.61 16.42 -11.08
C LYS A 51 4.53 15.75 -11.91
N ILE A 52 3.94 16.51 -12.83
CA ILE A 52 2.99 16.03 -13.82
C ILE A 52 3.47 16.35 -15.23
N PRO A 53 3.07 15.59 -16.26
CA PRO A 53 3.37 15.92 -17.65
C PRO A 53 2.41 17.01 -18.15
N GLN A 54 2.96 18.00 -18.81
CA GLN A 54 2.23 18.99 -19.56
C GLN A 54 2.98 19.28 -20.86
N ASN A 55 2.31 19.18 -22.01
CA ASN A 55 2.90 19.39 -23.33
C ASN A 55 4.20 18.58 -23.54
N GLY A 56 4.22 17.31 -23.11
CA GLY A 56 5.36 16.42 -23.22
C GLY A 56 6.53 16.70 -22.29
N LYS A 57 6.42 17.66 -21.38
CA LYS A 57 7.45 18.00 -20.36
C LYS A 57 6.92 17.72 -18.96
N TRP A 58 7.81 17.29 -18.07
CA TRP A 58 7.50 17.18 -16.64
C TRP A 58 7.65 18.55 -15.98
N ILE A 59 6.54 19.07 -15.45
CA ILE A 59 6.49 20.33 -14.67
C ILE A 59 6.17 20.03 -13.21
N ASP A 60 6.45 20.96 -12.32
CA ASP A 60 5.99 20.85 -10.93
C ASP A 60 4.46 20.85 -10.90
N ASN A 61 3.89 20.08 -9.97
CA ASN A 61 2.44 19.89 -9.90
C ASN A 61 1.74 21.20 -9.53
N PRO A 62 0.92 21.80 -10.43
CA PRO A 62 0.31 23.09 -10.20
C PRO A 62 -0.98 23.02 -9.40
N TYR A 63 -1.61 21.85 -9.27
CA TYR A 63 -2.92 21.69 -8.67
C TYR A 63 -2.91 22.04 -7.18
N LYS A 64 -3.83 22.90 -6.77
CA LYS A 64 -3.99 23.33 -5.37
C LYS A 64 -5.22 22.71 -4.72
N ASN A 65 -6.29 22.54 -5.49
CA ASN A 65 -7.57 21.99 -5.03
C ASN A 65 -7.88 20.66 -5.71
N TRP A 66 -8.69 19.83 -5.05
CA TRP A 66 -9.09 18.52 -5.58
C TRP A 66 -9.88 18.64 -6.89
N ASN A 67 -10.80 19.64 -6.99
CA ASN A 67 -11.61 19.86 -8.19
C ASN A 67 -10.80 20.33 -9.42
N GLU A 68 -9.57 20.79 -9.25
CA GLU A 68 -8.66 21.09 -10.37
C GLU A 68 -8.11 19.81 -11.01
N ILE A 69 -8.06 18.70 -10.27
CA ILE A 69 -7.70 17.38 -10.79
C ILE A 69 -8.84 16.78 -11.59
N ASN A 70 -10.05 16.86 -11.03
CA ASN A 70 -11.28 16.35 -11.61
C ASN A 70 -12.45 17.19 -11.06
N PRO A 71 -13.26 17.81 -11.91
CA PRO A 71 -14.38 18.70 -11.48
C PRO A 71 -15.42 18.02 -10.57
N SER A 72 -15.52 16.68 -10.56
CA SER A 72 -16.40 15.94 -9.66
C SER A 72 -15.91 15.86 -8.20
N LEU A 73 -14.65 16.21 -7.96
CA LEU A 73 -14.05 16.20 -6.63
C LEU A 73 -14.40 17.49 -5.85
N PRO A 74 -14.28 17.47 -4.52
CA PRO A 74 -14.60 18.64 -3.70
C PRO A 74 -13.75 19.87 -4.05
N ASN A 75 -14.34 21.04 -3.97
CA ASN A 75 -13.59 22.31 -4.06
C ASN A 75 -12.92 22.62 -2.70
N LEU A 76 -11.92 21.80 -2.36
CA LEU A 76 -11.12 21.92 -1.14
C LEU A 76 -9.64 21.87 -1.48
N PRO A 77 -8.77 22.52 -0.69
CA PRO A 77 -7.33 22.39 -0.83
C PRO A 77 -6.87 20.93 -0.73
N ILE A 78 -5.91 20.55 -1.56
CA ILE A 78 -5.22 19.25 -1.41
C ILE A 78 -4.33 19.36 -0.18
N ARG A 79 -4.74 18.68 0.90
CA ARG A 79 -3.98 18.57 2.15
C ARG A 79 -4.04 17.14 2.63
N VAL A 80 -2.92 16.44 2.56
CA VAL A 80 -2.82 15.03 2.90
C VAL A 80 -1.65 14.80 3.84
N TYR A 81 -1.94 14.31 5.04
CA TYR A 81 -0.94 13.82 5.98
C TYR A 81 -0.59 12.37 5.66
N GLY A 82 0.67 12.02 5.78
CA GLY A 82 1.07 10.63 5.53
C GLY A 82 2.44 10.30 6.11
N PRO A 83 2.81 9.01 6.04
CA PRO A 83 4.05 8.54 6.64
C PRO A 83 5.28 9.04 5.88
N PRO A 84 6.47 9.09 6.55
CA PRO A 84 7.71 9.56 5.97
C PRO A 84 8.29 8.59 4.93
N THR A 85 9.37 8.99 4.28
CA THR A 85 10.03 8.20 3.22
C THR A 85 10.62 6.87 3.70
N THR A 86 10.86 6.70 5.00
CA THR A 86 11.33 5.46 5.64
C THR A 86 10.22 4.40 5.79
N SER A 87 8.95 4.81 5.72
CA SER A 87 7.79 3.95 5.93
C SER A 87 7.53 2.98 4.77
N GLY A 88 7.27 1.72 5.11
CA GLY A 88 6.78 0.70 4.18
C GLY A 88 5.40 1.03 3.59
N THR A 89 4.51 1.66 4.36
CA THR A 89 3.20 2.14 3.92
C THR A 89 3.36 3.22 2.84
N ARG A 90 4.26 4.19 3.07
CA ARG A 90 4.61 5.20 2.06
C ARG A 90 5.14 4.57 0.77
N ALA A 91 6.08 3.63 0.87
CA ALA A 91 6.67 2.96 -0.29
C ALA A 91 5.61 2.21 -1.11
N SER A 92 4.68 1.53 -0.44
CA SER A 92 3.59 0.79 -1.08
C SER A 92 2.54 1.71 -1.69
N PHE A 93 2.16 2.80 -1.00
CA PHE A 93 1.28 3.82 -1.56
C PHE A 93 1.86 4.38 -2.87
N VAL A 94 3.12 4.77 -2.88
CA VAL A 94 3.82 5.28 -4.08
C VAL A 94 3.83 4.25 -5.21
N GLU A 95 4.05 2.98 -4.90
CA GLU A 95 4.02 1.93 -5.93
C GLU A 95 2.60 1.71 -6.47
N LEU A 96 1.62 1.53 -5.59
CA LEU A 96 0.25 1.16 -5.97
C LEU A 96 -0.52 2.33 -6.59
N VAL A 97 -0.38 3.53 -6.04
CA VAL A 97 -1.16 4.70 -6.44
C VAL A 97 -0.40 5.54 -7.47
N ASN A 98 0.78 6.05 -7.14
CA ASN A 98 1.49 6.96 -8.03
C ASN A 98 2.03 6.25 -9.28
N GLN A 99 2.68 5.08 -9.12
CA GLN A 99 3.28 4.38 -10.27
C GLN A 99 2.26 3.55 -11.04
N LYS A 100 1.57 2.61 -10.38
CA LYS A 100 0.62 1.69 -11.04
C LYS A 100 -0.74 2.35 -11.33
N GLY A 101 -1.19 3.24 -10.43
CA GLY A 101 -2.47 3.95 -10.56
C GLY A 101 -2.41 5.11 -11.54
N TYR A 102 -1.44 6.00 -11.38
CA TYR A 102 -1.31 7.20 -12.18
C TYR A 102 -0.36 7.03 -13.38
N CYS A 103 0.95 6.86 -13.15
CA CYS A 103 1.94 6.82 -14.24
C CYS A 103 1.67 5.76 -15.33
N ALA A 104 1.16 4.59 -14.93
CA ALA A 104 0.90 3.50 -15.87
C ALA A 104 -0.47 3.61 -16.58
N LYS A 105 -1.41 4.39 -16.04
CA LYS A 105 -2.79 4.47 -16.53
C LYS A 105 -3.13 5.79 -17.22
N ASP A 106 -2.62 6.91 -16.73
CA ASP A 106 -2.80 8.22 -17.35
C ASP A 106 -2.04 8.28 -18.68
N LYS A 107 -2.71 8.74 -19.74
CA LYS A 107 -2.16 8.73 -21.11
C LYS A 107 -0.91 9.62 -21.23
N ASP A 108 -0.98 10.81 -20.65
CA ASP A 108 0.10 11.80 -20.75
C ASP A 108 1.29 11.41 -19.87
N ALA A 109 1.04 10.91 -18.65
CA ALA A 109 2.09 10.41 -17.77
C ALA A 109 2.79 9.18 -18.36
N LYS A 110 2.04 8.26 -18.94
CA LYS A 110 2.59 7.07 -19.62
C LYS A 110 3.43 7.46 -20.83
N ALA A 111 2.94 8.34 -21.69
CA ALA A 111 3.67 8.81 -22.86
C ALA A 111 4.95 9.57 -22.47
N ALA A 112 4.88 10.46 -21.50
CA ALA A 112 6.03 11.22 -21.01
C ALA A 112 7.08 10.32 -20.33
N SER A 113 6.67 9.26 -19.65
CA SER A 113 7.56 8.27 -19.02
C SER A 113 8.28 7.41 -20.07
N LEU A 114 7.56 6.89 -21.06
CA LEU A 114 8.12 6.03 -22.10
C LEU A 114 9.06 6.78 -23.05
N GLY A 115 8.73 8.01 -23.43
CA GLY A 115 9.50 8.81 -24.37
C GLY A 115 10.87 9.30 -23.87
N ARG A 116 11.16 9.22 -22.56
CA ARG A 116 12.38 9.76 -21.93
C ARG A 116 13.18 8.74 -21.12
N GLY A 117 13.03 7.46 -21.39
CA GLY A 117 13.79 6.42 -20.71
C GLY A 117 13.37 6.16 -19.25
N ASP A 118 12.28 6.76 -18.76
CA ASP A 118 11.73 6.50 -17.45
C ASP A 118 10.84 5.23 -17.44
N LYS A 119 11.42 4.13 -17.91
CA LYS A 119 10.74 2.82 -18.08
C LYS A 119 10.06 2.27 -16.81
N LYS A 120 10.30 2.90 -15.65
CA LYS A 120 9.78 2.42 -14.35
C LYS A 120 8.91 3.44 -13.63
N GLY A 121 8.48 4.53 -14.29
CA GLY A 121 7.67 5.57 -13.68
C GLY A 121 8.38 6.26 -12.50
N LYS A 122 9.70 6.42 -12.57
CA LYS A 122 10.50 7.04 -11.49
C LYS A 122 10.05 8.46 -11.17
N LYS A 123 9.62 9.22 -12.20
CA LYS A 123 9.14 10.59 -12.03
C LYS A 123 7.88 10.67 -11.18
N CYS A 124 7.01 9.64 -11.22
CA CYS A 124 5.82 9.57 -10.38
C CYS A 124 6.11 9.10 -8.95
N ARG A 125 7.33 8.69 -8.61
CA ARG A 125 7.66 8.24 -7.25
C ARG A 125 7.82 9.39 -6.26
N ALA A 126 8.25 10.54 -6.73
CA ALA A 126 8.42 11.70 -5.88
C ALA A 126 7.05 12.25 -5.46
N MET A 127 6.81 12.31 -4.17
CA MET A 127 5.63 12.97 -3.60
C MET A 127 5.89 14.47 -3.50
N ARG A 128 4.80 15.24 -3.45
CA ARG A 128 4.85 16.71 -3.29
C ARG A 128 5.47 17.11 -1.96
N THR A 129 6.15 18.25 -1.97
CA THR A 129 6.76 18.87 -0.79
C THR A 129 6.36 20.34 -0.62
N ASP A 130 5.32 20.77 -1.35
CA ASP A 130 4.81 22.14 -1.39
C ASP A 130 3.64 22.38 -0.41
N GLY A 131 3.45 21.48 0.55
CA GLY A 131 2.39 21.54 1.55
C GLY A 131 1.12 20.76 1.21
N ALA A 132 0.96 20.27 -0.02
CA ALA A 132 -0.17 19.41 -0.37
C ALA A 132 -0.04 17.98 0.21
N PHE A 133 1.18 17.47 0.33
CA PHE A 133 1.50 16.29 1.12
C PHE A 133 2.42 16.68 2.27
N ILE A 134 2.06 16.26 3.49
CA ILE A 134 2.75 16.62 4.73
C ILE A 134 3.17 15.34 5.44
N GLU A 135 4.47 15.18 5.66
CA GLU A 135 4.99 14.05 6.45
C GLU A 135 4.64 14.25 7.93
N ALA A 136 3.91 13.30 8.52
CA ALA A 136 3.38 13.38 9.89
C ALA A 136 4.06 12.40 10.87
N GLY A 137 5.22 11.86 10.49
CA GLY A 137 5.99 10.91 11.30
C GLY A 137 5.62 9.44 11.04
N GLU A 138 6.29 8.53 11.75
CA GLU A 138 6.13 7.07 11.63
C GLU A 138 4.88 6.55 12.36
N GLN A 139 4.34 7.34 13.31
CA GLN A 139 3.22 6.93 14.14
C GLN A 139 1.89 7.36 13.51
N ASP A 140 1.12 6.42 13.02
CA ASP A 140 -0.16 6.68 12.36
C ASP A 140 -1.18 7.38 13.28
N ASN A 141 -1.08 7.20 14.60
CA ASN A 141 -1.89 7.92 15.60
C ASN A 141 -1.77 9.45 15.51
N LEU A 142 -0.61 9.98 15.12
CA LEU A 142 -0.43 11.41 14.90
C LEU A 142 -1.26 11.91 13.70
N ILE A 143 -1.37 11.07 12.66
CA ILE A 143 -2.21 11.37 11.50
C ILE A 143 -3.68 11.40 11.93
N VAL A 144 -4.14 10.42 12.71
CA VAL A 144 -5.51 10.36 13.24
C VAL A 144 -5.86 11.63 14.03
N GLN A 145 -4.96 12.09 14.90
CA GLN A 145 -5.16 13.35 15.64
C GLN A 145 -5.31 14.55 14.73
N LYS A 146 -4.47 14.67 13.69
CA LYS A 146 -4.54 15.76 12.70
C LYS A 146 -5.85 15.78 11.93
N LEU A 147 -6.41 14.62 11.61
CA LEU A 147 -7.69 14.52 10.92
C LEU A 147 -8.86 14.92 11.82
N ASN A 148 -8.79 14.68 13.12
CA ASN A 148 -9.80 15.13 14.07
C ASN A 148 -9.77 16.66 14.28
N GLU A 149 -8.59 17.29 14.16
CA GLU A 149 -8.39 18.73 14.24
C GLU A 149 -8.78 19.45 12.94
N ASP A 150 -8.54 18.85 11.77
CA ASP A 150 -8.84 19.44 10.44
C ASP A 150 -9.72 18.50 9.61
N PRO A 151 -11.05 18.67 9.65
CA PRO A 151 -11.98 17.84 8.88
C PRO A 151 -11.82 17.92 7.36
N ASN A 152 -11.13 18.94 6.84
CA ASN A 152 -10.88 19.13 5.42
C ASN A 152 -9.58 18.48 4.94
N ALA A 153 -8.78 17.94 5.86
CA ALA A 153 -7.58 17.20 5.53
C ALA A 153 -7.87 15.70 5.38
N TYR A 154 -6.99 15.04 4.65
CA TYR A 154 -6.99 13.59 4.47
C TYR A 154 -5.70 13.00 5.04
N GLY A 155 -5.72 11.71 5.41
CA GLY A 155 -4.57 11.00 5.94
C GLY A 155 -4.33 9.68 5.21
N ILE A 156 -3.07 9.27 5.10
CA ILE A 156 -2.65 7.98 4.55
C ILE A 156 -2.04 7.14 5.66
N PHE A 157 -2.61 5.97 5.92
CA PHE A 157 -2.15 5.02 6.93
C PHE A 157 -2.72 3.61 6.71
N GLY A 158 -2.39 2.66 7.57
CA GLY A 158 -2.89 1.28 7.51
C GLY A 158 -4.37 1.17 7.88
N PHE A 159 -5.09 0.24 7.25
CA PHE A 159 -6.53 -0.01 7.48
C PHE A 159 -6.86 -0.22 8.96
N SER A 160 -6.00 -0.89 9.72
CA SER A 160 -6.21 -1.14 11.15
C SER A 160 -6.46 0.13 11.97
N TYR A 161 -5.80 1.24 11.62
CA TYR A 161 -6.03 2.53 12.28
C TYR A 161 -7.36 3.17 11.89
N LEU A 162 -7.85 2.95 10.66
CA LEU A 162 -9.19 3.38 10.27
C LEU A 162 -10.24 2.59 11.03
N ASP A 163 -10.08 1.29 11.13
CA ASP A 163 -10.99 0.39 11.82
C ASP A 163 -11.11 0.73 13.30
N GLN A 164 -9.97 0.88 13.99
CA GLN A 164 -9.90 1.27 15.40
C GLN A 164 -10.46 2.67 15.71
N ASN A 165 -10.56 3.54 14.71
CA ASN A 165 -11.08 4.91 14.82
C ASN A 165 -12.33 5.13 13.97
N SER A 166 -13.04 4.06 13.67
CA SER A 166 -14.22 4.07 12.80
C SER A 166 -15.41 4.87 13.34
N ASP A 167 -15.39 5.24 14.59
CA ASP A 167 -16.34 6.19 15.22
C ASP A 167 -16.17 7.63 14.72
N THR A 168 -14.94 8.08 14.50
CA THR A 168 -14.60 9.48 14.15
C THR A 168 -14.10 9.64 12.72
N LEU A 169 -13.51 8.60 12.12
CA LEU A 169 -12.95 8.62 10.77
C LEU A 169 -13.79 7.85 9.76
N GLN A 170 -13.63 8.21 8.50
CA GLN A 170 -14.20 7.53 7.34
C GLN A 170 -13.14 7.34 6.26
N GLY A 171 -13.18 6.20 5.58
CA GLY A 171 -12.25 5.86 4.51
C GLY A 171 -12.74 6.29 3.14
N ALA A 172 -11.88 6.93 2.35
CA ALA A 172 -12.19 7.31 0.98
C ALA A 172 -12.49 6.11 0.09
N GLU A 173 -13.48 6.24 -0.79
CA GLU A 173 -13.74 5.26 -1.84
C GLU A 173 -12.73 5.43 -2.98
N ILE A 174 -11.92 4.41 -3.23
CA ILE A 174 -10.95 4.41 -4.33
C ILE A 174 -11.50 3.60 -5.50
N SER A 175 -11.75 4.26 -6.63
CA SER A 175 -12.34 3.63 -7.82
C SER A 175 -13.66 2.89 -7.49
N ASN A 176 -14.54 3.56 -6.76
CA ASN A 176 -15.85 3.08 -6.29
C ASN A 176 -15.80 1.90 -5.29
N THR A 177 -14.66 1.69 -4.63
CA THR A 177 -14.53 0.62 -3.63
C THR A 177 -14.13 1.24 -2.29
N ALA A 178 -14.92 1.02 -1.25
CA ALA A 178 -14.61 1.43 0.12
C ALA A 178 -13.53 0.54 0.73
N PRO A 179 -12.66 1.08 1.58
CA PRO A 179 -11.67 0.30 2.32
C PRO A 179 -12.34 -0.42 3.49
N THR A 180 -12.98 -1.55 3.21
CA THR A 180 -13.53 -2.43 4.24
C THR A 180 -12.68 -3.69 4.37
N PHE A 181 -12.81 -4.38 5.48
CA PHE A 181 -12.14 -5.65 5.72
C PHE A 181 -12.37 -6.62 4.54
N GLU A 182 -13.64 -6.82 4.13
CA GLU A 182 -14.03 -7.73 3.07
C GLU A 182 -13.45 -7.33 1.71
N ASN A 183 -13.44 -6.03 1.40
CA ASN A 183 -12.87 -5.53 0.14
C ASN A 183 -11.35 -5.67 0.07
N ILE A 184 -10.66 -5.58 1.21
CA ILE A 184 -9.21 -5.77 1.28
C ILE A 184 -8.89 -7.27 1.23
N ALA A 185 -9.57 -8.10 2.01
CA ALA A 185 -9.39 -9.54 2.07
C ALA A 185 -9.65 -10.21 0.70
N SER A 186 -10.69 -9.75 -0.02
CA SER A 186 -11.03 -10.23 -1.38
C SER A 186 -10.20 -9.60 -2.50
N ASN A 187 -9.26 -8.68 -2.16
CA ASN A 187 -8.46 -7.92 -3.12
C ASN A 187 -9.29 -7.03 -4.09
N ASN A 188 -10.53 -6.68 -3.71
CA ASN A 188 -11.35 -5.72 -4.45
C ASN A 188 -10.86 -4.28 -4.22
N TYR A 189 -10.39 -3.96 -3.00
CA TYR A 189 -9.80 -2.67 -2.71
C TYR A 189 -8.39 -2.58 -3.30
N SER A 190 -8.24 -1.76 -4.32
CA SER A 190 -7.04 -1.75 -5.18
C SER A 190 -5.78 -1.13 -4.56
N VAL A 191 -5.84 -0.62 -3.31
CA VAL A 191 -4.69 -0.11 -2.55
C VAL A 191 -4.39 -1.04 -1.37
N SER A 192 -4.37 -2.32 -1.66
CA SER A 192 -3.99 -3.38 -0.73
C SER A 192 -2.76 -4.14 -1.22
N ARG A 193 -2.10 -4.83 -0.31
CA ARG A 193 -0.95 -5.68 -0.59
C ARG A 193 -0.98 -6.94 0.27
N ALA A 194 -0.52 -8.04 -0.29
CA ALA A 194 -0.23 -9.23 0.49
C ALA A 194 1.08 -9.06 1.27
N LEU A 195 1.11 -9.61 2.47
CA LEU A 195 2.27 -9.67 3.36
C LEU A 195 2.89 -11.06 3.29
N TYR A 196 4.22 -11.12 3.30
CA TYR A 196 4.97 -12.37 3.14
C TYR A 196 6.11 -12.49 4.13
N ILE A 197 6.34 -13.70 4.61
CA ILE A 197 7.58 -14.12 5.27
C ILE A 197 8.41 -14.93 4.23
N TYR A 198 9.71 -14.67 4.18
CA TYR A 198 10.66 -15.43 3.36
C TYR A 198 11.60 -16.21 4.27
N VAL A 199 11.49 -17.54 4.21
CA VAL A 199 12.32 -18.44 4.99
C VAL A 199 13.56 -18.83 4.19
N LYS A 200 14.74 -18.48 4.69
CA LYS A 200 16.01 -18.89 4.10
C LYS A 200 16.35 -20.33 4.49
N HIS A 201 16.49 -21.22 3.52
CA HIS A 201 16.71 -22.66 3.77
C HIS A 201 17.98 -22.95 4.58
N GLN A 202 19.04 -22.16 4.40
CA GLN A 202 20.27 -22.29 5.18
C GLN A 202 20.07 -22.02 6.69
N HIS A 203 18.96 -21.42 7.08
CA HIS A 203 18.63 -21.15 8.48
C HIS A 203 17.81 -22.30 9.12
N ILE A 204 17.24 -23.19 8.32
CA ILE A 204 16.42 -24.29 8.81
C ILE A 204 17.33 -25.31 9.53
N GLY A 205 16.99 -25.60 10.79
CA GLY A 205 17.78 -26.46 11.65
C GLY A 205 19.03 -25.80 12.28
N VAL A 206 19.39 -24.58 11.83
CA VAL A 206 20.53 -23.81 12.36
C VAL A 206 20.06 -22.73 13.33
N ILE A 207 19.01 -21.99 12.97
CA ILE A 207 18.45 -20.94 13.84
C ILE A 207 17.46 -21.57 14.82
N PRO A 208 17.75 -21.54 16.14
CA PRO A 208 16.85 -22.08 17.15
C PRO A 208 15.47 -21.42 17.11
N GLY A 209 14.42 -22.23 17.17
CA GLY A 209 13.05 -21.73 17.23
C GLY A 209 12.42 -21.30 15.89
N LEU A 210 13.14 -21.26 14.77
CA LEU A 210 12.60 -20.84 13.48
C LEU A 210 11.34 -21.62 13.08
N LYS A 211 11.38 -22.95 13.18
CA LYS A 211 10.22 -23.79 12.88
C LYS A 211 9.05 -23.51 13.82
N LYS A 212 9.30 -23.42 15.13
CA LYS A 212 8.28 -23.09 16.12
C LYS A 212 7.66 -21.69 15.89
N PHE A 213 8.47 -20.73 15.45
CA PHE A 213 7.97 -19.41 15.07
C PHE A 213 6.96 -19.50 13.92
N LEU A 214 7.25 -20.25 12.87
CA LEU A 214 6.34 -20.42 11.74
C LEU A 214 5.07 -21.19 12.13
N GLU A 215 5.19 -22.23 12.96
CA GLU A 215 4.05 -22.97 13.52
C GLU A 215 3.17 -22.08 14.38
N ASN A 216 3.78 -21.26 15.25
CA ASN A 216 3.04 -20.30 16.07
C ASN A 216 2.35 -19.22 15.23
N TRP A 217 3.00 -18.75 14.15
CA TRP A 217 2.37 -17.84 13.20
C TRP A 217 1.11 -18.45 12.59
N LYS A 218 1.18 -19.70 12.14
CA LYS A 218 0.06 -20.47 11.60
C LYS A 218 -1.14 -20.57 12.56
N LEU A 219 -0.90 -20.62 13.85
CA LEU A 219 -1.95 -20.69 14.86
C LEU A 219 -2.66 -19.36 15.10
N ASN A 220 -2.08 -18.23 14.66
CA ASN A 220 -2.54 -16.89 15.02
C ASN A 220 -2.99 -16.03 13.82
N TRP A 221 -3.03 -16.56 12.61
CA TRP A 221 -3.36 -15.81 11.39
C TRP A 221 -4.82 -15.93 10.92
N SER A 222 -5.69 -16.54 11.72
CA SER A 222 -7.14 -16.60 11.45
C SER A 222 -7.84 -15.28 11.79
N GLU A 223 -9.12 -15.20 11.45
CA GLU A 223 -9.96 -14.03 11.75
C GLU A 223 -10.05 -13.73 13.24
N ASP A 224 -10.10 -14.80 14.06
CA ASP A 224 -10.14 -14.72 15.53
C ASP A 224 -8.73 -14.77 16.16
N GLY A 225 -7.69 -14.61 15.34
CA GLY A 225 -6.30 -14.69 15.81
C GLY A 225 -5.74 -13.36 16.26
N ILE A 226 -4.74 -13.40 17.16
CA ILE A 226 -4.10 -12.19 17.70
C ILE A 226 -3.46 -11.28 16.62
N LEU A 227 -3.15 -11.83 15.44
CA LEU A 227 -2.62 -11.03 14.34
C LEU A 227 -3.72 -10.20 13.67
N SER A 228 -4.96 -10.70 13.65
CA SER A 228 -6.13 -9.94 13.21
C SER A 228 -6.45 -8.82 14.21
N ASP A 229 -6.42 -9.11 15.50
CA ASP A 229 -6.58 -8.10 16.56
C ASP A 229 -5.51 -7.00 16.46
N ALA A 230 -4.29 -7.37 16.03
CA ALA A 230 -3.21 -6.41 15.77
C ALA A 230 -3.35 -5.65 14.43
N GLY A 231 -4.42 -5.92 13.66
CA GLY A 231 -4.77 -5.20 12.43
C GLY A 231 -4.28 -5.85 11.13
N MET A 232 -3.75 -7.07 11.18
CA MET A 232 -3.49 -7.83 9.96
C MET A 232 -4.80 -8.37 9.39
N ILE A 233 -5.04 -8.18 8.10
CA ILE A 233 -6.19 -8.77 7.44
C ILE A 233 -5.86 -10.22 7.06
N PRO A 234 -6.60 -11.22 7.60
CA PRO A 234 -6.32 -12.62 7.35
C PRO A 234 -6.56 -13.02 5.89
N MET A 235 -5.89 -14.07 5.50
CA MET A 235 -6.14 -14.77 4.23
C MET A 235 -7.46 -15.55 4.30
N SER A 236 -8.04 -15.86 3.14
CA SER A 236 -9.13 -16.83 3.05
C SER A 236 -8.70 -18.20 3.62
N GLU A 237 -9.66 -19.00 4.04
CA GLU A 237 -9.40 -20.35 4.57
C GLU A 237 -8.55 -21.20 3.60
N THR A 238 -8.94 -21.23 2.33
CA THR A 238 -8.18 -21.95 1.28
C THR A 238 -6.73 -21.45 1.14
N GLU A 239 -6.50 -20.15 1.28
CA GLU A 239 -5.13 -19.62 1.26
C GLU A 239 -4.37 -19.99 2.53
N ARG A 240 -5.01 -19.96 3.69
CA ARG A 240 -4.40 -20.40 4.96
C ARG A 240 -3.97 -21.85 4.91
N GLU A 241 -4.80 -22.75 4.38
CA GLU A 241 -4.47 -24.16 4.18
C GLU A 241 -3.27 -24.34 3.26
N LYS A 242 -3.25 -23.64 2.11
CA LYS A 242 -2.13 -23.66 1.17
C LYS A 242 -0.81 -23.26 1.84
N TYR A 243 -0.81 -22.17 2.60
CA TYR A 243 0.41 -21.68 3.23
C TYR A 243 0.74 -22.38 4.54
N ALA A 244 -0.22 -23.02 5.21
CA ALA A 244 0.05 -23.99 6.29
C ALA A 244 0.88 -25.16 5.77
N LYS A 245 0.50 -25.73 4.62
CA LYS A 245 1.28 -26.76 3.94
C LYS A 245 2.67 -26.27 3.53
N ALA A 246 2.77 -25.03 3.06
CA ALA A 246 4.07 -24.43 2.72
C ALA A 246 4.99 -24.24 3.95
N ILE A 247 4.45 -24.04 5.16
CA ILE A 247 5.21 -24.02 6.42
C ILE A 247 5.74 -25.43 6.76
N GLU A 248 4.95 -26.46 6.52
CA GLU A 248 5.31 -27.85 6.81
C GLU A 248 6.37 -28.40 5.85
N GLU A 249 6.17 -28.18 4.55
CA GLU A 249 6.99 -28.75 3.46
C GLU A 249 8.20 -27.87 3.09
N LEU A 250 8.14 -26.57 3.37
CA LEU A 250 9.15 -25.57 3.01
C LEU A 250 9.60 -25.66 1.54
N PRO A 251 8.67 -25.56 0.56
CA PRO A 251 9.01 -25.68 -0.85
C PRO A 251 9.93 -24.55 -1.30
N VAL A 252 10.86 -24.85 -2.20
CA VAL A 252 11.76 -23.82 -2.76
C VAL A 252 10.99 -22.90 -3.68
N LEU A 253 11.10 -21.59 -3.43
CA LEU A 253 10.50 -20.56 -4.27
C LEU A 253 11.12 -20.57 -5.67
N THR A 254 10.27 -20.66 -6.68
CA THR A 254 10.65 -20.61 -8.10
C THR A 254 10.09 -19.37 -8.79
N ALA A 255 10.63 -19.01 -9.95
CA ALA A 255 10.18 -17.83 -10.72
C ALA A 255 8.73 -17.94 -11.18
N ASP A 256 8.17 -19.14 -11.31
CA ASP A 256 6.79 -19.38 -11.75
C ASP A 256 5.76 -19.01 -10.68
N ILE A 257 6.18 -19.01 -9.41
CA ILE A 257 5.32 -18.66 -8.27
C ILE A 257 5.20 -17.14 -8.12
N LEU A 258 6.18 -16.38 -8.61
CA LEU A 258 6.24 -14.90 -8.49
C LEU A 258 5.43 -14.14 -9.57
N LYS A 259 4.54 -14.78 -10.27
CA LYS A 259 3.72 -14.16 -11.34
C LYS A 259 2.53 -13.38 -10.84
#